data_dbed41fe423c328c9e4dfadce830ac4e
#
_entry.id   dbed41fe423c328c9e4dfadce830ac4e
#
_cell.length_a   1.000
_cell.length_b   1.000
_cell.length_c   1.000
_cell.angle_alpha   90.00
_cell.angle_beta   90.00
_cell.angle_gamma   90.00
#
_symmetry.space_group_name_H-M   'P 1'
#
loop_
_entity.id
_entity.type
_entity.pdbx_description
1 polymer ?
#
loop_
_entity_poly.entity_id
_entity_poly.type
_entity_poly.pdbx_seq_one_letter_code
_entity_poly.pdbx_strand_id
1 'polypeptide(L)'
;SGFMLFFNRPFREGDWINANNLEGTVENIGWYYTRIRTFDRRPLYIPNSVFATNPIENPGEMYNRRIRANISLRYEDLGKIDGISKEVRKHLQHHPDIDQNQTILVNFNEWDASSINMMVYCFTKTTVWKDWLDIQQSIFLDIAGIVQQSGADFAFDCTTLYPAPGSDSNTLINSLNRSNPTS
;
A
#
# COMPACT_ATOMS: atom_id res chain seq x y z
N SER A 1 -7.25 -18.24 34.31
CA SER A 1 -7.52 -17.63 32.99
C SER A 1 -6.76 -18.28 31.83
N GLY A 2 -5.59 -18.88 32.06
CA GLY A 2 -4.82 -19.56 30.99
C GLY A 2 -5.45 -20.84 30.42
N PHE A 3 -6.32 -21.48 31.18
CA PHE A 3 -6.99 -22.72 30.79
C PHE A 3 -7.99 -22.54 29.62
N MET A 4 -8.54 -21.35 29.47
CA MET A 4 -9.54 -21.03 28.46
C MET A 4 -8.93 -20.93 27.05
N LEU A 5 -7.64 -20.56 26.94
CA LEU A 5 -6.91 -20.49 25.67
C LEU A 5 -6.67 -21.89 25.05
N PHE A 6 -6.64 -22.95 25.85
CA PHE A 6 -6.45 -24.31 25.34
C PHE A 6 -7.68 -24.87 24.63
N PHE A 7 -8.89 -24.43 24.97
CA PHE A 7 -10.13 -24.96 24.41
C PHE A 7 -10.70 -24.13 23.26
N ASN A 8 -10.36 -22.86 23.18
CA ASN A 8 -10.92 -21.96 22.15
C ASN A 8 -9.79 -21.11 21.53
N ARG A 9 -8.85 -21.78 20.85
CA ARG A 9 -7.67 -21.11 20.30
C ARG A 9 -8.03 -20.30 19.06
N PRO A 10 -7.83 -18.98 19.06
CA PRO A 10 -8.04 -18.13 17.89
C PRO A 10 -6.92 -18.29 16.84
N PHE A 11 -5.87 -19.05 17.13
CA PHE A 11 -4.74 -19.31 16.23
C PHE A 11 -4.10 -20.64 16.54
N ARG A 12 -3.29 -21.16 15.61
CA ARG A 12 -2.57 -22.44 15.67
C ARG A 12 -1.07 -22.22 15.42
N GLU A 13 -0.27 -23.24 15.71
CA GLU A 13 1.12 -23.27 15.25
C GLU A 13 1.19 -23.21 13.74
N GLY A 14 2.05 -22.32 13.22
CA GLY A 14 2.15 -22.00 11.80
C GLY A 14 1.36 -20.76 11.36
N ASP A 15 0.42 -20.29 12.15
CA ASP A 15 -0.35 -19.06 11.83
C ASP A 15 0.50 -17.81 11.98
N TRP A 16 0.24 -16.84 11.12
CA TRP A 16 0.73 -15.48 11.27
C TRP A 16 -0.28 -14.69 12.09
N ILE A 17 0.14 -14.15 13.23
CA ILE A 17 -0.72 -13.40 14.14
C ILE A 17 -0.15 -12.02 14.46
N ASN A 18 -1.05 -11.11 14.81
CA ASN A 18 -0.73 -9.82 15.41
C ASN A 18 -1.55 -9.65 16.69
N ALA A 19 -0.88 -9.44 17.80
CA ALA A 19 -1.48 -9.17 19.08
C ALA A 19 -0.74 -8.02 19.76
N ASN A 20 -1.42 -6.91 20.04
CA ASN A 20 -0.84 -5.74 20.71
C ASN A 20 0.46 -5.23 20.03
N ASN A 21 0.45 -5.10 18.70
CA ASN A 21 1.60 -4.73 17.86
C ASN A 21 2.79 -5.70 17.89
N LEU A 22 2.60 -6.89 18.46
CA LEU A 22 3.54 -7.99 18.42
C LEU A 22 3.14 -8.93 17.27
N GLU A 23 3.97 -9.06 16.28
CA GLU A 23 3.62 -9.72 15.02
C GLU A 23 4.65 -10.80 14.67
N GLY A 24 4.16 -11.94 14.19
CA GLY A 24 5.01 -13.03 13.73
C GLY A 24 4.25 -14.34 13.52
N THR A 25 5.00 -15.37 13.13
CA THR A 25 4.47 -16.72 12.93
C THR A 25 4.55 -17.51 14.23
N VAL A 26 3.46 -18.14 14.62
CA VAL A 26 3.40 -19.00 15.81
C VAL A 26 4.24 -20.24 15.57
N GLU A 27 5.28 -20.44 16.38
CA GLU A 27 6.13 -21.63 16.31
C GLU A 27 5.74 -22.69 17.34
N ASN A 28 5.37 -22.25 18.55
CA ASN A 28 5.01 -23.17 19.62
C ASN A 28 4.07 -22.47 20.63
N ILE A 29 3.04 -23.17 21.03
CA ILE A 29 2.10 -22.74 22.06
C ILE A 29 2.40 -23.52 23.33
N GLY A 30 3.14 -22.90 24.25
CA GLY A 30 3.47 -23.47 25.54
C GLY A 30 2.39 -23.20 26.60
N TRP A 31 2.67 -23.65 27.82
CA TRP A 31 1.75 -23.56 28.97
C TRP A 31 1.62 -22.12 29.50
N TYR A 32 2.73 -21.37 29.52
CA TYR A 32 2.79 -19.97 29.99
C TYR A 32 3.06 -18.97 28.88
N TYR A 33 3.84 -19.38 27.89
CA TYR A 33 4.30 -18.53 26.80
C TYR A 33 3.97 -19.18 25.47
N THR A 34 3.58 -18.35 24.52
CA THR A 34 3.56 -18.69 23.10
C THR A 34 4.81 -18.09 22.46
N ARG A 35 5.57 -18.91 21.74
CA ARG A 35 6.72 -18.45 20.97
C ARG A 35 6.29 -18.14 19.55
N ILE A 36 6.55 -16.92 19.11
CA ILE A 36 6.39 -16.51 17.72
C ILE A 36 7.74 -16.19 17.11
N ARG A 37 7.85 -16.33 15.81
CA ARG A 37 9.01 -15.92 15.02
C ARG A 37 8.67 -14.62 14.30
N THR A 38 9.37 -13.52 14.64
CA THR A 38 9.20 -12.25 13.97
C THR A 38 9.70 -12.30 12.52
N PHE A 39 9.36 -11.32 11.69
CA PHE A 39 9.85 -11.25 10.31
C PHE A 39 11.38 -11.11 10.24
N ASP A 40 12.02 -10.49 11.26
CA ASP A 40 13.48 -10.46 11.40
C ASP A 40 14.08 -11.78 11.87
N ARG A 41 13.28 -12.85 11.93
CA ARG A 41 13.70 -14.20 12.35
C ARG A 41 14.09 -14.30 13.83
N ARG A 42 13.65 -13.37 14.66
CA ARG A 42 13.89 -13.40 16.11
C ARG A 42 12.78 -14.16 16.83
N PRO A 43 13.08 -14.98 17.82
CA PRO A 43 12.04 -15.56 18.67
C PRO A 43 11.51 -14.49 19.62
N LEU A 44 10.19 -14.41 19.72
CA LEU A 44 9.49 -13.56 20.67
C LEU A 44 8.60 -14.44 21.55
N TYR A 45 8.74 -14.31 22.85
CA TYR A 45 7.97 -15.08 23.83
C TYR A 45 6.89 -14.18 24.42
N ILE A 46 5.64 -14.48 24.13
CA ILE A 46 4.49 -13.70 24.57
C ILE A 46 3.79 -14.47 25.69
N PRO A 47 3.62 -13.89 26.89
CA PRO A 47 2.81 -14.51 27.93
C PRO A 47 1.38 -14.79 27.44
N ASN A 48 0.86 -15.98 27.68
CA ASN A 48 -0.48 -16.37 27.21
C ASN A 48 -1.60 -15.47 27.76
N SER A 49 -1.35 -14.80 28.88
CA SER A 49 -2.28 -13.81 29.43
C SER A 49 -2.51 -12.61 28.51
N VAL A 50 -1.55 -12.26 27.66
CA VAL A 50 -1.70 -11.18 26.67
C VAL A 50 -2.82 -11.51 25.68
N PHE A 51 -2.91 -12.76 25.25
CA PHE A 51 -3.94 -13.22 24.31
C PHE A 51 -5.33 -13.31 24.95
N ALA A 52 -5.42 -13.36 26.27
CA ALA A 52 -6.70 -13.37 26.99
C ALA A 52 -7.29 -11.96 27.16
N THR A 53 -6.46 -10.93 27.09
CA THR A 53 -6.84 -9.54 27.42
C THR A 53 -6.78 -8.58 26.24
N ASN A 54 -6.15 -8.98 25.15
CA ASN A 54 -5.97 -8.14 23.97
C ASN A 54 -6.64 -8.76 22.73
N PRO A 55 -7.12 -7.91 21.80
CA PRO A 55 -7.55 -8.39 20.50
C PRO A 55 -6.43 -9.11 19.78
N ILE A 56 -6.77 -10.20 19.09
CA ILE A 56 -5.86 -10.97 18.25
C ILE A 56 -6.34 -10.86 16.82
N GLU A 57 -5.46 -10.43 15.95
CA GLU A 57 -5.66 -10.46 14.51
C GLU A 57 -4.90 -11.66 13.95
N ASN A 58 -5.57 -12.47 13.13
CA ASN A 58 -4.97 -13.62 12.46
C ASN A 58 -4.94 -13.40 10.94
N PRO A 59 -3.93 -12.67 10.41
CA PRO A 59 -3.79 -12.46 8.98
C PRO A 59 -3.56 -13.76 8.20
N GLY A 60 -3.11 -14.84 8.88
CA GLY A 60 -2.96 -16.17 8.28
C GLY A 60 -4.29 -16.77 7.78
N GLU A 61 -5.42 -16.33 8.33
CA GLU A 61 -6.77 -16.75 7.93
C GLU A 61 -7.46 -15.75 6.98
N MET A 62 -6.73 -14.78 6.41
CA MET A 62 -7.34 -13.86 5.45
C MET A 62 -7.82 -14.60 4.20
N TYR A 63 -8.95 -14.17 3.63
CA TYR A 63 -9.50 -14.74 2.39
C TYR A 63 -8.89 -14.14 1.13
N ASN A 64 -8.49 -12.87 1.22
CA ASN A 64 -7.96 -12.07 0.11
C ASN A 64 -6.90 -11.10 0.64
N ARG A 65 -5.98 -10.68 -0.22
CA ARG A 65 -5.09 -9.55 0.08
C ARG A 65 -5.55 -8.28 -0.59
N ARG A 66 -5.58 -7.22 0.17
CA ARG A 66 -5.94 -5.89 -0.32
C ARG A 66 -4.78 -5.21 -1.03
N ILE A 67 -5.07 -4.64 -2.20
CA ILE A 67 -4.23 -3.63 -2.85
C ILE A 67 -4.90 -2.28 -2.64
N ARG A 68 -4.21 -1.34 -2.03
CA ARG A 68 -4.64 0.04 -1.86
C ARG A 68 -3.48 0.95 -2.19
N ALA A 69 -3.67 1.83 -3.17
CA ALA A 69 -2.67 2.78 -3.61
C ALA A 69 -3.31 4.12 -3.97
N ASN A 70 -2.55 5.19 -3.83
CA ASN A 70 -2.88 6.48 -4.38
C ASN A 70 -1.95 6.74 -5.57
N ILE A 71 -2.54 7.06 -6.71
CA ILE A 71 -1.85 7.42 -7.93
C ILE A 71 -1.92 8.94 -8.06
N SER A 72 -0.78 9.59 -7.96
CA SER A 72 -0.69 11.04 -8.01
C SER A 72 -0.42 11.52 -9.43
N LEU A 73 -1.35 12.31 -9.97
CA LEU A 73 -1.28 12.88 -11.32
C LEU A 73 -1.12 14.41 -11.23
N ARG A 74 -0.62 15.02 -12.32
CA ARG A 74 -0.46 16.47 -12.40
C ARG A 74 -1.82 17.18 -12.43
N TYR A 75 -1.90 18.40 -11.89
CA TYR A 75 -3.09 19.24 -11.99
C TYR A 75 -3.52 19.50 -13.44
N GLU A 76 -2.58 19.62 -14.35
CA GLU A 76 -2.82 19.84 -15.79
C GLU A 76 -3.63 18.70 -16.41
N ASP A 77 -3.57 17.51 -15.83
CA ASP A 77 -4.26 16.31 -16.31
C ASP A 77 -5.63 16.09 -15.66
N LEU A 78 -6.14 17.06 -14.90
CA LEU A 78 -7.45 16.97 -14.24
C LEU A 78 -8.58 16.59 -15.21
N GLY A 79 -8.58 17.14 -16.43
CA GLY A 79 -9.58 16.81 -17.43
C GLY A 79 -9.54 15.36 -17.93
N LYS A 80 -8.45 14.63 -17.69
CA LYS A 80 -8.26 13.24 -18.13
C LYS A 80 -8.56 12.23 -17.03
N ILE A 81 -8.64 12.64 -15.76
CA ILE A 81 -8.71 11.73 -14.62
C ILE A 81 -9.94 10.84 -14.62
N ASP A 82 -11.07 11.34 -15.12
CA ASP A 82 -12.30 10.54 -15.25
C ASP A 82 -12.14 9.39 -16.26
N GLY A 83 -11.53 9.68 -17.41
CA GLY A 83 -11.21 8.67 -18.42
C GLY A 83 -10.20 7.64 -17.90
N ILE A 84 -9.14 8.10 -17.27
CA ILE A 84 -8.11 7.22 -16.68
C ILE A 84 -8.73 6.33 -15.61
N SER A 85 -9.54 6.86 -14.70
CA SER A 85 -10.16 6.06 -13.63
C SER A 85 -11.12 5.00 -14.18
N LYS A 86 -11.84 5.29 -15.26
CA LYS A 86 -12.72 4.33 -15.94
C LYS A 86 -11.93 3.20 -16.60
N GLU A 87 -10.84 3.52 -17.29
CA GLU A 87 -9.99 2.52 -17.93
C GLU A 87 -9.27 1.63 -16.90
N VAL A 88 -8.73 2.21 -15.83
CA VAL A 88 -8.12 1.44 -14.74
C VAL A 88 -9.15 0.53 -14.08
N ARG A 89 -10.36 1.03 -13.80
CA ARG A 89 -11.43 0.21 -13.22
C ARG A 89 -11.81 -0.95 -14.15
N LYS A 90 -11.94 -0.69 -15.43
CA LYS A 90 -12.24 -1.72 -16.45
C LYS A 90 -11.12 -2.77 -16.50
N HIS A 91 -9.86 -2.34 -16.45
CA HIS A 91 -8.72 -3.24 -16.41
C HIS A 91 -8.78 -4.17 -15.19
N LEU A 92 -9.02 -3.62 -13.99
CA LEU A 92 -9.15 -4.41 -12.76
C LEU A 92 -10.34 -5.37 -12.79
N GLN A 93 -11.48 -4.96 -13.38
CA GLN A 93 -12.68 -5.81 -13.52
C GLN A 93 -12.48 -7.01 -14.44
N HIS A 94 -11.48 -6.98 -15.31
CA HIS A 94 -11.16 -8.09 -16.22
C HIS A 94 -9.85 -8.78 -15.86
N HIS A 95 -9.18 -8.34 -14.78
CA HIS A 95 -7.90 -8.92 -14.38
C HIS A 95 -8.10 -10.30 -13.73
N PRO A 96 -7.39 -11.35 -14.19
CA PRO A 96 -7.62 -12.73 -13.75
C PRO A 96 -7.31 -12.96 -12.27
N ASP A 97 -6.36 -12.22 -11.70
CA ASP A 97 -5.89 -12.39 -10.33
C ASP A 97 -6.63 -11.50 -9.31
N ILE A 98 -7.53 -10.63 -9.79
CA ILE A 98 -8.38 -9.80 -8.93
C ILE A 98 -9.71 -10.51 -8.67
N ASP A 99 -10.10 -10.56 -7.39
CA ASP A 99 -11.37 -11.14 -7.00
C ASP A 99 -12.53 -10.19 -7.35
N GLN A 100 -13.32 -10.61 -8.34
CA GLN A 100 -14.45 -9.83 -8.85
C GLN A 100 -15.65 -9.81 -7.90
N ASN A 101 -15.68 -10.68 -6.89
CA ASN A 101 -16.72 -10.69 -5.86
C ASN A 101 -16.45 -9.68 -4.75
N GLN A 102 -15.25 -9.12 -4.71
CA GLN A 102 -14.85 -8.11 -3.75
C GLN A 102 -14.95 -6.70 -4.34
N THR A 103 -14.93 -5.72 -3.47
CA THR A 103 -15.02 -4.31 -3.85
C THR A 103 -13.84 -3.88 -4.71
N ILE A 104 -14.12 -3.28 -5.87
CA ILE A 104 -13.15 -2.62 -6.75
C ILE A 104 -13.51 -1.14 -6.84
N LEU A 105 -12.63 -0.27 -6.37
CA LEU A 105 -12.79 1.18 -6.42
C LEU A 105 -11.60 1.81 -7.14
N VAL A 106 -11.91 2.71 -8.05
CA VAL A 106 -10.93 3.60 -8.69
C VAL A 106 -11.58 4.96 -8.78
N ASN A 107 -11.17 5.89 -7.93
CA ASN A 107 -11.80 7.18 -7.81
C ASN A 107 -10.78 8.29 -7.55
N PHE A 108 -11.00 9.43 -8.17
CA PHE A 108 -10.39 10.67 -7.73
C PHE A 108 -10.93 11.01 -6.33
N ASN A 109 -10.07 11.07 -5.32
CA ASN A 109 -10.48 11.17 -3.93
C ASN A 109 -9.84 12.31 -3.15
N GLU A 110 -8.80 12.92 -3.69
CA GLU A 110 -8.04 13.90 -2.93
C GLU A 110 -7.36 14.95 -3.81
N TRP A 111 -7.41 16.19 -3.36
CA TRP A 111 -6.61 17.29 -3.85
C TRP A 111 -5.42 17.47 -2.92
N ASP A 112 -4.21 17.38 -3.45
CA ASP A 112 -2.99 17.60 -2.69
C ASP A 112 -2.32 18.90 -3.14
N ALA A 113 -1.29 19.34 -2.43
CA ALA A 113 -0.61 20.63 -2.69
C ALA A 113 -0.03 20.73 -4.12
N SER A 114 0.45 19.61 -4.68
CA SER A 114 1.10 19.56 -6.00
C SER A 114 0.55 18.47 -6.91
N SER A 115 -0.51 17.77 -6.51
CA SER A 115 -1.07 16.64 -7.25
C SER A 115 -2.57 16.47 -7.05
N ILE A 116 -3.17 15.75 -7.99
CA ILE A 116 -4.50 15.18 -7.85
C ILE A 116 -4.34 13.67 -7.65
N ASN A 117 -5.00 13.13 -6.64
CA ASN A 117 -4.81 11.74 -6.24
C ASN A 117 -6.00 10.88 -6.63
N MET A 118 -5.71 9.78 -7.31
CA MET A 118 -6.68 8.74 -7.65
C MET A 118 -6.41 7.53 -6.78
N MET A 119 -7.40 7.15 -5.96
CA MET A 119 -7.34 5.96 -5.16
C MET A 119 -7.67 4.72 -6.00
N VAL A 120 -6.83 3.70 -5.86
CA VAL A 120 -7.06 2.36 -6.39
C VAL A 120 -7.24 1.42 -5.21
N TYR A 121 -8.31 0.64 -5.21
CA TYR A 121 -8.66 -0.27 -4.13
C TYR A 121 -9.25 -1.55 -4.71
N CYS A 122 -8.62 -2.68 -4.47
CA CYS A 122 -9.08 -3.99 -4.91
C CYS A 122 -8.50 -5.11 -4.05
N PHE A 123 -8.94 -6.34 -4.30
CA PHE A 123 -8.46 -7.52 -3.59
C PHE A 123 -7.97 -8.57 -4.58
N THR A 124 -6.82 -9.18 -4.28
CA THR A 124 -6.32 -10.33 -5.02
C THR A 124 -7.00 -11.61 -4.57
N LYS A 125 -7.07 -12.61 -5.44
CA LYS A 125 -7.53 -13.96 -5.10
C LYS A 125 -6.54 -14.70 -4.22
N THR A 126 -5.25 -14.47 -4.45
CA THR A 126 -4.18 -15.08 -3.65
C THR A 126 -3.99 -14.36 -2.32
N THR A 127 -3.61 -15.13 -1.30
CA THR A 127 -3.15 -14.62 0.00
C THR A 127 -1.64 -14.75 0.17
N VAL A 128 -0.97 -15.43 -0.76
CA VAL A 128 0.50 -15.62 -0.75
C VAL A 128 1.18 -14.28 -0.98
N TRP A 129 2.04 -13.87 -0.05
CA TRP A 129 2.65 -12.55 -0.06
C TRP A 129 3.48 -12.27 -1.31
N LYS A 130 4.30 -13.22 -1.72
CA LYS A 130 5.11 -13.08 -2.94
C LYS A 130 4.25 -12.88 -4.18
N ASP A 131 3.25 -13.72 -4.37
CA ASP A 131 2.36 -13.65 -5.52
C ASP A 131 1.55 -12.34 -5.53
N TRP A 132 1.13 -11.89 -4.34
CA TRP A 132 0.45 -10.61 -4.19
C TRP A 132 1.34 -9.43 -4.60
N LEU A 133 2.63 -9.43 -4.24
CA LEU A 133 3.58 -8.39 -4.66
C LEU A 133 3.79 -8.39 -6.17
N ASP A 134 3.92 -9.58 -6.78
CA ASP A 134 4.07 -9.72 -8.23
C ASP A 134 2.83 -9.19 -8.99
N ILE A 135 1.63 -9.52 -8.49
CA ILE A 135 0.36 -9.02 -9.03
C ILE A 135 0.25 -7.51 -8.86
N GLN A 136 0.57 -6.99 -7.69
CA GLN A 136 0.55 -5.56 -7.42
C GLN A 136 1.49 -4.79 -8.35
N GLN A 137 2.70 -5.29 -8.55
CA GLN A 137 3.65 -4.70 -9.49
C GLN A 137 3.11 -4.70 -10.91
N SER A 138 2.54 -5.81 -11.37
CA SER A 138 1.94 -5.90 -12.71
C SER A 138 0.82 -4.87 -12.89
N ILE A 139 -0.08 -4.76 -11.92
CA ILE A 139 -1.19 -3.79 -11.95
C ILE A 139 -0.66 -2.35 -11.98
N PHE A 140 0.37 -2.04 -11.20
CA PHE A 140 0.95 -0.69 -11.20
C PHE A 140 1.60 -0.33 -12.53
N LEU A 141 2.25 -1.29 -13.20
CA LEU A 141 2.80 -1.09 -14.54
C LEU A 141 1.69 -0.90 -15.58
N ASP A 142 0.61 -1.65 -15.49
CA ASP A 142 -0.54 -1.50 -16.37
C ASP A 142 -1.22 -0.13 -16.18
N ILE A 143 -1.38 0.31 -14.93
CA ILE A 143 -1.89 1.66 -14.62
C ILE A 143 -0.97 2.73 -15.20
N ALA A 144 0.35 2.57 -15.08
CA ALA A 144 1.30 3.49 -15.66
C ALA A 144 1.15 3.57 -17.19
N GLY A 145 0.94 2.45 -17.84
CA GLY A 145 0.66 2.40 -19.29
C GLY A 145 -0.63 3.14 -19.66
N ILE A 146 -1.72 2.95 -18.88
CA ILE A 146 -3.00 3.65 -19.10
C ILE A 146 -2.83 5.16 -18.95
N VAL A 147 -2.12 5.60 -17.91
CA VAL A 147 -1.84 7.02 -17.67
C VAL A 147 -1.08 7.63 -18.86
N GLN A 148 -0.01 6.99 -19.31
CA GLN A 148 0.80 7.46 -20.43
C GLN A 148 0.01 7.48 -21.74
N GLN A 149 -0.76 6.44 -22.05
CA GLN A 149 -1.61 6.37 -23.25
C GLN A 149 -2.68 7.46 -23.27
N SER A 150 -3.16 7.89 -22.11
CA SER A 150 -4.10 9.01 -21.96
C SER A 150 -3.42 10.38 -22.16
N GLY A 151 -2.13 10.43 -22.39
CA GLY A 151 -1.36 11.67 -22.49
C GLY A 151 -1.24 12.41 -21.16
N ALA A 152 -1.43 11.73 -20.04
CA ALA A 152 -1.22 12.22 -18.69
C ALA A 152 0.14 11.78 -18.16
N ASP A 153 0.55 12.38 -17.05
CA ASP A 153 1.81 12.03 -16.40
C ASP A 153 1.65 12.06 -14.87
N PHE A 154 2.56 11.37 -14.19
CA PHE A 154 2.62 11.38 -12.75
C PHE A 154 3.06 12.74 -12.21
N ALA A 155 2.56 13.09 -11.02
CA ALA A 155 2.98 14.31 -10.35
C ALA A 155 4.38 14.14 -9.76
N PHE A 156 5.18 15.18 -9.91
CA PHE A 156 6.45 15.37 -9.21
C PHE A 156 6.31 16.60 -8.31
N ASP A 157 7.11 16.67 -7.26
CA ASP A 157 7.20 17.88 -6.46
C ASP A 157 7.68 19.03 -7.33
N CYS A 158 6.78 19.97 -7.63
CA CYS A 158 7.07 21.14 -8.46
C CYS A 158 7.08 22.40 -7.62
N THR A 159 8.16 23.15 -7.68
CA THR A 159 8.22 24.53 -7.18
C THR A 159 8.09 25.49 -8.35
N THR A 160 7.01 26.24 -8.40
CA THR A 160 6.86 27.30 -9.40
C THR A 160 7.59 28.55 -8.93
N LEU A 161 8.64 28.92 -9.66
CA LEU A 161 9.39 30.14 -9.38
C LEU A 161 8.78 31.29 -10.20
N TYR A 162 8.23 32.29 -9.54
CA TYR A 162 7.83 33.54 -10.17
C TYR A 162 9.00 34.49 -10.14
N PRO A 163 9.53 34.95 -11.31
CA PRO A 163 10.57 35.95 -11.33
C PRO A 163 10.01 37.26 -10.75
N ALA A 164 10.81 37.95 -9.95
CA ALA A 164 10.45 39.28 -9.48
C ALA A 164 10.26 40.25 -10.68
N PRO A 165 9.30 41.18 -10.62
CA PRO A 165 9.11 42.14 -11.69
C PRO A 165 10.42 42.86 -12.00
N GLY A 166 10.91 42.73 -13.26
CA GLY A 166 12.17 43.31 -13.73
C GLY A 166 13.41 42.45 -13.66
N SER A 167 13.30 41.17 -13.26
CA SER A 167 14.41 40.22 -13.35
C SER A 167 14.37 39.44 -14.67
N ASP A 168 15.47 39.43 -15.42
CA ASP A 168 15.61 38.63 -16.62
C ASP A 168 15.66 37.16 -16.26
N SER A 169 14.98 36.32 -17.05
CA SER A 169 14.93 34.86 -16.89
C SER A 169 16.32 34.22 -16.80
N ASN A 170 17.31 34.81 -17.43
CA ASN A 170 18.71 34.35 -17.41
C ASN A 170 19.40 34.51 -16.04
N THR A 171 18.96 35.47 -15.23
CA THR A 171 19.52 35.68 -13.89
C THR A 171 19.10 34.58 -12.91
N LEU A 172 17.86 34.08 -13.05
CA LEU A 172 17.35 32.99 -12.23
C LEU A 172 18.03 31.65 -12.58
N ILE A 173 18.20 31.34 -13.87
CA ILE A 173 18.88 30.12 -14.33
C ILE A 173 20.33 30.08 -13.83
N ASN A 174 21.02 31.23 -13.86
CA ASN A 174 22.40 31.33 -13.37
C ASN A 174 22.50 31.23 -11.84
N SER A 175 21.49 31.65 -11.09
CA SER A 175 21.47 31.48 -9.63
C SER A 175 21.23 30.00 -9.23
N LEU A 176 20.38 29.29 -9.93
CA LEU A 176 20.11 27.86 -9.70
C LEU A 176 21.31 26.98 -10.04
N ASN A 177 22.07 27.32 -11.11
CA ASN A 177 23.29 26.60 -11.47
C ASN A 177 24.46 26.85 -10.50
N ARG A 178 24.44 27.91 -9.72
CA ARG A 178 25.45 28.19 -8.68
C ARG A 178 25.17 27.52 -7.35
N SER A 179 23.94 27.07 -7.09
CA SER A 179 23.56 26.39 -5.85
C SER A 179 23.75 24.86 -5.89
N ASN A 180 24.21 24.32 -7.02
CA ASN A 180 24.57 22.89 -7.16
C ASN A 180 26.07 22.76 -7.45
N PRO A 181 26.97 22.82 -6.42
CA PRO A 181 28.35 22.43 -6.61
C PRO A 181 28.40 20.91 -6.81
N THR A 182 28.74 20.50 -8.02
CA THR A 182 29.15 19.14 -8.32
C THR A 182 30.29 18.74 -7.40
N SER A 183 30.04 17.80 -6.53
CA SER A 183 31.05 16.98 -5.84
C SER A 183 30.80 15.51 -6.14
#